data_c199e2b86be8d82d24a3e38018f81dfc
#
_entry.id   c199e2b86be8d82d24a3e38018f81dfc
#
_cell.length_a   1.000
_cell.length_b   1.000
_cell.length_c   1.000
_cell.angle_alpha   90.00
_cell.angle_beta   90.00
_cell.angle_gamma   90.00
#
_symmetry.space_group_name_H-M   'P 1'
#
loop_
_entity.id
_entity.type
_entity.pdbx_description
1 polymer ?
#
loop_
_entity_poly.entity_id
_entity_poly.type
_entity_poly.pdbx_seq_one_letter_code
_entity_poly.pdbx_strand_id
1 'polypeptide(L)'
;MRCIQVNSALLGALATEVTLQPLDRYPLDAAILFSDILTIPDAMGLGLQFAAGEGPSFQHPLRNQDEVKKLRPADLQQLQYVFDAVSQIRQALVQDGKQRVPLIGFSGSPWTLACYMIDGSSSDDFRHAKTMMFNRPDLLKHILDINAQSVAAYLSEQLRSGAQALMIFDTWGGLLPDGWYQRISLASMRSVIDQLPREVNGQKVPIIIFTKGGGLWLEDMADSGADVIGLDWTMSIAKARTLLAAKNKPLALQGNFDPIALFAKPEQITQEAFCILDSLGSAPPLKPGLHPLDGHIFNLGHGISQFTNPEAVTVLAKAVSEHSAQLRKSS
;
A
#
# COMPACT_ATOMS: atom_id res chain seq x y z
N MET A 1 -8.18 27.46 -18.15
CA MET A 1 -8.09 26.14 -18.79
C MET A 1 -9.34 25.35 -18.42
N ARG A 2 -10.13 24.89 -19.37
CA ARG A 2 -11.32 24.05 -19.10
C ARG A 2 -10.83 22.72 -18.52
N CYS A 3 -11.19 22.41 -17.28
CA CYS A 3 -11.16 21.03 -16.80
C CYS A 3 -11.94 20.19 -17.82
N ILE A 4 -11.25 19.30 -18.50
CA ILE A 4 -11.90 18.26 -19.27
C ILE A 4 -12.63 17.43 -18.20
N GLN A 5 -13.95 17.52 -18.15
CA GLN A 5 -14.77 16.54 -17.48
C GLN A 5 -14.54 15.21 -18.21
N VAL A 6 -13.52 14.47 -17.79
CA VAL A 6 -13.34 13.11 -18.26
C VAL A 6 -14.53 12.33 -17.72
N ASN A 7 -15.30 11.73 -18.62
CA ASN A 7 -16.46 10.92 -18.26
C ASN A 7 -16.00 9.82 -17.26
N SER A 8 -16.66 9.70 -16.12
CA SER A 8 -16.32 8.71 -15.08
C SER A 8 -16.24 7.28 -15.63
N ALA A 9 -17.08 6.95 -16.61
CA ALA A 9 -17.05 5.66 -17.31
C ALA A 9 -15.75 5.45 -18.10
N LEU A 10 -15.19 6.49 -18.72
CA LEU A 10 -13.91 6.40 -19.44
C LEU A 10 -12.73 6.24 -18.47
N LEU A 11 -12.76 6.94 -17.32
CA LEU A 11 -11.75 6.76 -16.26
C LEU A 11 -11.78 5.35 -15.70
N GLY A 12 -12.96 4.79 -15.45
CA GLY A 12 -13.12 3.41 -14.99
C GLY A 12 -12.60 2.38 -16.01
N ALA A 13 -12.88 2.57 -17.29
CA ALA A 13 -12.38 1.69 -18.36
C ALA A 13 -10.85 1.74 -18.48
N LEU A 14 -10.25 2.93 -18.45
CA LEU A 14 -8.78 3.09 -18.49
C LEU A 14 -8.11 2.50 -17.24
N ALA A 15 -8.66 2.72 -16.05
CA ALA A 15 -8.15 2.13 -14.83
C ALA A 15 -8.23 0.59 -14.87
N THR A 16 -9.30 0.04 -15.44
CA THR A 16 -9.46 -1.41 -15.66
C THR A 16 -8.39 -1.93 -16.59
N GLU A 17 -8.21 -1.32 -17.75
CA GLU A 17 -7.19 -1.72 -18.73
C GLU A 17 -5.79 -1.72 -18.09
N VAL A 18 -5.39 -0.62 -17.44
CA VAL A 18 -4.07 -0.49 -16.82
C VAL A 18 -3.87 -1.50 -15.69
N THR A 19 -4.93 -1.83 -14.93
CA THR A 19 -4.86 -2.84 -13.87
C THR A 19 -4.68 -4.26 -14.43
N LEU A 20 -5.28 -4.57 -15.59
CA LEU A 20 -5.19 -5.91 -16.19
C LEU A 20 -3.90 -6.13 -16.97
N GLN A 21 -3.32 -5.10 -17.58
CA GLN A 21 -2.08 -5.22 -18.38
C GLN A 21 -0.94 -5.99 -17.70
N PRO A 22 -0.60 -5.75 -16.40
CA PRO A 22 0.42 -6.54 -15.72
C PRO A 22 0.04 -8.02 -15.56
N LEU A 23 -1.24 -8.32 -15.32
CA LEU A 23 -1.72 -9.70 -15.19
C LEU A 23 -1.68 -10.47 -16.50
N ASP A 24 -1.88 -9.78 -17.63
CA ASP A 24 -1.81 -10.40 -18.95
C ASP A 24 -0.37 -10.66 -19.38
N ARG A 25 0.57 -9.90 -18.84
CA ARG A 25 1.99 -10.02 -19.15
C ARG A 25 2.76 -10.93 -18.19
N TYR A 26 2.38 -10.94 -16.92
CA TYR A 26 3.13 -11.63 -15.87
C TYR A 26 2.22 -12.58 -15.07
N PRO A 27 2.73 -13.73 -14.61
CA PRO A 27 1.99 -14.66 -13.78
C PRO A 27 1.87 -14.15 -12.33
N LEU A 28 1.07 -13.11 -12.13
CA LEU A 28 0.84 -12.51 -10.81
C LEU A 28 -0.34 -13.16 -10.12
N ASP A 29 -0.27 -13.30 -8.79
CA ASP A 29 -1.28 -13.95 -7.94
C ASP A 29 -2.30 -12.97 -7.35
N ALA A 30 -2.16 -11.66 -7.57
CA ALA A 30 -3.13 -10.64 -7.16
C ALA A 30 -3.10 -9.44 -8.10
N ALA A 31 -4.25 -8.78 -8.25
CA ALA A 31 -4.36 -7.45 -8.85
C ALA A 31 -4.43 -6.38 -7.76
N ILE A 32 -3.87 -5.21 -8.03
CA ILE A 32 -4.10 -4.02 -7.22
C ILE A 32 -4.78 -2.96 -8.08
N LEU A 33 -5.77 -2.27 -7.50
CA LEU A 33 -6.43 -1.15 -8.15
C LEU A 33 -5.42 -0.12 -8.65
N PHE A 34 -5.55 0.31 -9.90
CA PHE A 34 -4.80 1.47 -10.41
C PHE A 34 -5.54 2.76 -10.03
N SER A 35 -5.00 3.50 -9.08
CA SER A 35 -5.50 4.78 -8.59
C SER A 35 -4.35 5.58 -7.94
N ASP A 36 -4.65 6.78 -7.44
CA ASP A 36 -3.70 7.63 -6.71
C ASP A 36 -4.13 7.78 -5.26
N ILE A 37 -3.18 7.77 -4.32
CA ILE A 37 -3.44 8.00 -2.89
C ILE A 37 -3.94 9.42 -2.61
N LEU A 38 -3.64 10.39 -3.49
CA LEU A 38 -3.97 11.80 -3.32
C LEU A 38 -5.40 12.15 -3.77
N THR A 39 -6.16 11.19 -4.28
CA THR A 39 -7.58 11.38 -4.62
C THR A 39 -8.43 11.76 -3.40
N ILE A 40 -8.10 11.24 -2.22
CA ILE A 40 -8.80 11.57 -0.97
C ILE A 40 -8.60 13.04 -0.59
N PRO A 41 -7.37 13.57 -0.47
CA PRO A 41 -7.17 15.00 -0.24
C PRO A 41 -7.77 15.90 -1.32
N ASP A 42 -7.78 15.46 -2.58
CA ASP A 42 -8.44 16.21 -3.66
C ASP A 42 -9.95 16.32 -3.42
N ALA A 43 -10.61 15.23 -3.06
CA ALA A 43 -12.03 15.22 -2.68
C ALA A 43 -12.34 15.97 -1.38
N MET A 44 -11.32 16.36 -0.61
CA MET A 44 -11.43 17.30 0.51
C MET A 44 -11.34 18.77 0.09
N GLY A 45 -11.08 19.05 -1.19
CA GLY A 45 -11.02 20.39 -1.76
C GLY A 45 -9.62 21.01 -1.78
N LEU A 46 -8.55 20.22 -1.64
CA LEU A 46 -7.18 20.76 -1.67
C LEU A 46 -6.71 21.11 -3.09
N GLY A 47 -7.41 20.68 -4.14
CA GLY A 47 -7.14 21.02 -5.55
C GLY A 47 -5.83 20.40 -6.04
N LEU A 48 -5.88 19.09 -6.31
CA LEU A 48 -4.75 18.32 -6.85
C LEU A 48 -4.40 18.79 -8.28
N GLN A 49 -3.13 19.02 -8.52
CA GLN A 49 -2.58 19.42 -9.82
C GLN A 49 -1.40 18.54 -10.21
N PHE A 50 -1.24 18.37 -11.52
CA PHE A 50 -0.09 17.72 -12.14
C PHE A 50 0.56 18.69 -13.11
N ALA A 51 1.79 19.10 -12.83
CA ALA A 51 2.61 19.86 -13.77
C ALA A 51 3.59 18.93 -14.50
N ALA A 52 3.82 19.19 -15.78
CA ALA A 52 4.75 18.38 -16.57
C ALA A 52 6.18 18.49 -16.00
N GLY A 53 6.75 17.33 -15.62
CA GLY A 53 8.09 17.25 -15.02
C GLY A 53 8.16 17.55 -13.52
N GLU A 54 7.06 17.95 -12.90
CA GLU A 54 6.89 18.11 -11.46
C GLU A 54 5.93 17.07 -10.94
N GLY A 55 6.15 16.53 -9.77
CA GLY A 55 5.22 15.58 -9.15
C GLY A 55 3.85 16.22 -8.84
N PRO A 56 2.92 15.46 -8.24
CA PRO A 56 1.62 15.98 -7.83
C PRO A 56 1.78 17.10 -6.79
N SER A 57 0.93 18.13 -6.88
CA SER A 57 0.90 19.25 -5.94
C SER A 57 -0.52 19.68 -5.62
N PHE A 58 -0.72 20.30 -4.44
CA PHE A 58 -1.99 20.85 -4.00
C PHE A 58 -2.00 22.37 -4.08
N GLN A 59 -3.09 22.96 -4.60
CA GLN A 59 -3.30 24.41 -4.67
C GLN A 59 -3.49 25.02 -3.29
N HIS A 60 -4.10 24.29 -2.36
CA HIS A 60 -4.53 24.77 -1.05
C HIS A 60 -3.90 23.92 0.08
N PRO A 61 -2.57 23.98 0.29
CA PRO A 61 -1.92 23.23 1.36
C PRO A 61 -2.33 23.75 2.75
N LEU A 62 -2.45 22.83 3.73
CA LEU A 62 -2.91 23.13 5.08
C LEU A 62 -1.77 23.66 5.97
N ARG A 63 -1.46 24.95 5.89
CA ARG A 63 -0.32 25.55 6.61
C ARG A 63 -0.69 26.39 7.82
N ASN A 64 -1.94 26.78 7.95
CA ASN A 64 -2.41 27.63 9.05
C ASN A 64 -3.67 27.05 9.72
N GLN A 65 -3.97 27.57 10.90
CA GLN A 65 -5.09 27.10 11.73
C GLN A 65 -6.45 27.25 11.06
N ASP A 66 -6.65 28.31 10.27
CA ASP A 66 -7.96 28.58 9.67
C ASP A 66 -8.25 27.61 8.52
N GLU A 67 -7.25 27.23 7.75
CA GLU A 67 -7.34 26.17 6.72
C GLU A 67 -7.62 24.82 7.35
N VAL A 68 -6.86 24.46 8.38
CA VAL A 68 -7.03 23.19 9.09
C VAL A 68 -8.42 23.08 9.72
N LYS A 69 -8.93 24.12 10.36
CA LYS A 69 -10.28 24.11 10.96
C LYS A 69 -11.41 23.99 9.95
N LYS A 70 -11.20 24.35 8.69
CA LYS A 70 -12.16 24.21 7.61
C LYS A 70 -12.16 22.83 7.00
N LEU A 71 -11.12 22.03 7.23
CA LEU A 71 -11.01 20.67 6.69
C LEU A 71 -12.21 19.83 7.10
N ARG A 72 -12.75 19.07 6.16
CA ARG A 72 -13.87 18.12 6.37
C ARG A 72 -13.49 16.78 5.75
N PRO A 73 -14.12 15.69 6.20
CA PRO A 73 -13.96 14.39 5.55
C PRO A 73 -14.23 14.46 4.05
N ALA A 74 -13.55 13.60 3.30
CA ALA A 74 -13.71 13.54 1.85
C ALA A 74 -15.16 13.24 1.43
N ASP A 75 -15.62 13.95 0.42
CA ASP A 75 -16.91 13.66 -0.21
C ASP A 75 -16.74 12.46 -1.15
N LEU A 76 -17.21 11.30 -0.71
CA LEU A 76 -17.09 10.05 -1.48
C LEU A 76 -17.83 10.08 -2.82
N GLN A 77 -18.80 10.98 -3.02
CA GLN A 77 -19.46 11.13 -4.32
C GLN A 77 -18.48 11.60 -5.39
N GLN A 78 -17.51 12.43 -5.02
CA GLN A 78 -16.44 12.87 -5.94
C GLN A 78 -15.47 11.74 -6.29
N LEU A 79 -15.46 10.64 -5.52
CA LEU A 79 -14.62 9.46 -5.72
C LEU A 79 -15.36 8.28 -6.36
N GLN A 80 -16.61 8.49 -6.81
CA GLN A 80 -17.45 7.44 -7.40
C GLN A 80 -16.75 6.74 -8.58
N TYR A 81 -15.98 7.48 -9.38
CA TYR A 81 -15.22 6.92 -10.52
C TYR A 81 -14.20 5.85 -10.08
N VAL A 82 -13.64 5.95 -8.87
CA VAL A 82 -12.74 4.92 -8.31
C VAL A 82 -13.53 3.66 -7.98
N PHE A 83 -14.70 3.81 -7.36
CA PHE A 83 -15.55 2.69 -6.97
C PHE A 83 -16.12 1.97 -8.19
N ASP A 84 -16.47 2.72 -9.23
CA ASP A 84 -16.87 2.18 -10.54
C ASP A 84 -15.72 1.39 -11.17
N ALA A 85 -14.48 1.90 -11.10
CA ALA A 85 -13.29 1.20 -11.57
C ALA A 85 -13.08 -0.13 -10.80
N VAL A 86 -13.19 -0.12 -9.46
CA VAL A 86 -13.09 -1.35 -8.66
C VAL A 86 -14.12 -2.39 -9.14
N SER A 87 -15.36 -1.98 -9.35
CA SER A 87 -16.45 -2.87 -9.81
C SER A 87 -16.16 -3.43 -11.20
N GLN A 88 -15.68 -2.61 -12.13
CA GLN A 88 -15.33 -3.03 -13.49
C GLN A 88 -14.14 -3.98 -13.49
N ILE A 89 -13.08 -3.68 -12.75
CA ILE A 89 -11.91 -4.56 -12.61
C ILE A 89 -12.34 -5.91 -12.02
N ARG A 90 -13.17 -5.88 -10.95
CA ARG A 90 -13.65 -7.10 -10.32
C ARG A 90 -14.44 -7.99 -11.27
N GLN A 91 -15.25 -7.41 -12.15
CA GLN A 91 -15.97 -8.13 -13.20
C GLN A 91 -15.01 -8.67 -14.27
N ALA A 92 -14.05 -7.87 -14.72
CA ALA A 92 -13.07 -8.26 -15.75
C ALA A 92 -12.10 -9.37 -15.28
N LEU A 93 -11.89 -9.50 -13.96
CA LEU A 93 -11.11 -10.59 -13.37
C LEU A 93 -11.84 -11.94 -13.36
N VAL A 94 -13.11 -12.00 -13.73
CA VAL A 94 -13.86 -13.26 -13.88
C VAL A 94 -13.78 -13.72 -15.33
N GLN A 95 -13.15 -14.87 -15.56
CA GLN A 95 -13.03 -15.53 -16.87
C GLN A 95 -13.60 -16.94 -16.76
N ASP A 96 -14.47 -17.33 -17.68
CA ASP A 96 -15.14 -18.65 -17.68
C ASP A 96 -15.81 -19.03 -16.35
N GLY A 97 -16.42 -18.04 -15.69
CA GLY A 97 -17.08 -18.20 -14.39
C GLY A 97 -16.13 -18.37 -13.19
N LYS A 98 -14.81 -18.27 -13.39
CA LYS A 98 -13.79 -18.35 -12.34
C LYS A 98 -13.06 -17.02 -12.19
N GLN A 99 -12.79 -16.67 -10.95
CA GLN A 99 -11.94 -15.51 -10.69
C GLN A 99 -10.47 -15.84 -10.97
N ARG A 100 -9.80 -15.00 -11.76
CA ARG A 100 -8.40 -15.14 -12.15
C ARG A 100 -7.47 -14.94 -10.93
N VAL A 101 -7.60 -13.82 -10.25
CA VAL A 101 -6.84 -13.44 -9.03
C VAL A 101 -7.68 -12.53 -8.14
N PRO A 102 -7.38 -12.42 -6.83
CA PRO A 102 -8.04 -11.46 -5.96
C PRO A 102 -7.66 -10.01 -6.31
N LEU A 103 -8.58 -9.08 -6.01
CA LEU A 103 -8.39 -7.64 -6.18
C LEU A 103 -8.09 -6.97 -4.84
N ILE A 104 -6.97 -6.25 -4.76
CA ILE A 104 -6.56 -5.46 -3.61
C ILE A 104 -6.99 -4.00 -3.84
N GLY A 105 -7.78 -3.46 -2.90
CA GLY A 105 -8.02 -2.04 -2.78
C GLY A 105 -6.94 -1.39 -1.91
N PHE A 106 -6.74 -0.07 -2.06
CA PHE A 106 -5.71 0.60 -1.28
C PHE A 106 -5.99 2.08 -0.99
N SER A 107 -5.23 2.61 -0.04
CA SER A 107 -5.13 4.05 0.24
C SER A 107 -3.74 4.39 0.79
N GLY A 108 -3.39 5.66 0.79
CA GLY A 108 -2.30 6.18 1.62
C GLY A 108 -2.67 6.15 3.11
N SER A 109 -1.68 6.06 4.00
CA SER A 109 -1.90 6.22 5.44
C SER A 109 -2.32 7.65 5.77
N PRO A 110 -3.04 7.88 6.88
CA PRO A 110 -3.40 9.24 7.29
C PRO A 110 -2.21 10.18 7.43
N TRP A 111 -1.05 9.68 7.88
CA TRP A 111 0.19 10.45 7.96
C TRP A 111 0.78 10.76 6.59
N THR A 112 0.88 9.78 5.71
CA THR A 112 1.37 9.98 4.35
C THR A 112 0.52 11.01 3.61
N LEU A 113 -0.81 10.97 3.74
CA LEU A 113 -1.69 11.99 3.17
C LEU A 113 -1.44 13.35 3.80
N ALA A 114 -1.32 13.43 5.14
CA ALA A 114 -1.07 14.69 5.85
C ALA A 114 0.25 15.35 5.40
N CYS A 115 1.29 14.56 5.12
CA CYS A 115 2.55 15.08 4.56
C CYS A 115 2.30 15.87 3.28
N TYR A 116 1.61 15.31 2.31
CA TYR A 116 1.29 16.01 1.06
C TYR A 116 0.32 17.18 1.26
N MET A 117 -0.69 17.01 2.13
CA MET A 117 -1.68 18.06 2.42
C MET A 117 -1.06 19.29 3.06
N ILE A 118 -0.04 19.14 3.90
CA ILE A 118 0.61 20.23 4.61
C ILE A 118 1.75 20.83 3.80
N ASP A 119 2.63 20.01 3.22
CA ASP A 119 3.75 20.51 2.41
C ASP A 119 3.31 20.99 1.02
N GLY A 120 2.18 20.47 0.51
CA GLY A 120 1.59 20.82 -0.77
C GLY A 120 2.13 20.04 -1.95
N SER A 121 3.22 19.30 -1.79
CA SER A 121 3.84 18.45 -2.81
C SER A 121 4.71 17.37 -2.15
N SER A 122 5.35 16.52 -2.96
CA SER A 122 6.40 15.63 -2.45
C SER A 122 7.60 16.42 -1.92
N SER A 123 8.23 15.91 -0.87
CA SER A 123 9.41 16.52 -0.24
C SER A 123 10.30 15.42 0.35
N ASP A 124 11.60 15.65 0.41
CA ASP A 124 12.54 14.70 1.03
C ASP A 124 12.42 14.66 2.56
N ASP A 125 12.02 15.75 3.18
CA ASP A 125 12.01 15.92 4.64
C ASP A 125 10.63 16.27 5.24
N PHE A 126 9.67 16.69 4.43
CA PHE A 126 8.35 17.17 4.83
C PHE A 126 8.43 18.16 6.00
N ARG A 127 9.22 19.20 5.80
CA ARG A 127 9.57 20.18 6.84
C ARG A 127 8.34 20.83 7.46
N HIS A 128 7.33 21.20 6.66
CA HIS A 128 6.13 21.86 7.19
C HIS A 128 5.29 20.90 8.04
N ALA A 129 5.10 19.65 7.59
CA ALA A 129 4.37 18.64 8.34
C ALA A 129 5.09 18.31 9.67
N LYS A 130 6.42 18.12 9.63
CA LYS A 130 7.21 17.85 10.84
C LYS A 130 7.29 19.07 11.77
N THR A 131 7.35 20.27 11.26
CA THR A 131 7.27 21.48 12.08
C THR A 131 5.91 21.61 12.76
N MET A 132 4.81 21.32 12.05
CA MET A 132 3.47 21.29 12.64
C MET A 132 3.37 20.21 13.74
N MET A 133 3.95 19.05 13.52
CA MET A 133 3.99 17.97 14.51
C MET A 133 4.57 18.41 15.86
N PHE A 134 5.64 19.20 15.84
CA PHE A 134 6.28 19.68 17.08
C PHE A 134 5.60 20.92 17.66
N ASN A 135 5.22 21.89 16.84
CA ASN A 135 4.75 23.18 17.30
C ASN A 135 3.23 23.27 17.49
N ARG A 136 2.47 22.50 16.70
CA ARG A 136 1.00 22.49 16.72
C ARG A 136 0.46 21.06 16.57
N PRO A 137 0.79 20.19 17.54
CA PRO A 137 0.31 18.80 17.52
C PRO A 137 -1.23 18.68 17.55
N ASP A 138 -1.92 19.69 18.06
CA ASP A 138 -3.36 19.83 18.03
C ASP A 138 -3.92 19.92 16.60
N LEU A 139 -3.30 20.73 15.74
CA LEU A 139 -3.69 20.85 14.34
C LEU A 139 -3.37 19.59 13.54
N LEU A 140 -2.18 19.03 13.74
CA LEU A 140 -1.81 17.77 13.10
C LEU A 140 -2.77 16.66 13.48
N LYS A 141 -3.11 16.54 14.78
CA LYS A 141 -4.07 15.53 15.23
C LYS A 141 -5.41 15.68 14.53
N HIS A 142 -5.93 16.91 14.39
CA HIS A 142 -7.18 17.18 13.69
C HIS A 142 -7.13 16.71 12.22
N ILE A 143 -6.02 16.98 11.50
CA ILE A 143 -5.82 16.50 10.11
C ILE A 143 -5.81 14.96 10.08
N LEU A 144 -5.06 14.33 10.98
CA LEU A 144 -4.96 12.86 11.04
C LEU A 144 -6.28 12.19 11.37
N ASP A 145 -7.09 12.76 12.27
CA ASP A 145 -8.41 12.23 12.63
C ASP A 145 -9.37 12.28 11.41
N ILE A 146 -9.38 13.39 10.67
CA ILE A 146 -10.18 13.54 9.45
C ILE A 146 -9.69 12.61 8.34
N ASN A 147 -8.37 12.50 8.17
CA ASN A 147 -7.80 11.56 7.22
C ASN A 147 -8.15 10.12 7.57
N ALA A 148 -8.05 9.72 8.84
CA ALA A 148 -8.39 8.37 9.26
C ALA A 148 -9.87 8.04 8.98
N GLN A 149 -10.78 8.97 9.26
CA GLN A 149 -12.20 8.82 8.94
C GLN A 149 -12.42 8.67 7.42
N SER A 150 -11.78 9.52 6.62
CA SER A 150 -11.93 9.51 5.16
C SER A 150 -11.33 8.26 4.52
N VAL A 151 -10.13 7.84 4.98
CA VAL A 151 -9.48 6.62 4.52
C VAL A 151 -10.32 5.39 4.86
N ALA A 152 -10.86 5.30 6.08
CA ALA A 152 -11.71 4.18 6.47
C ALA A 152 -13.00 4.11 5.63
N ALA A 153 -13.65 5.24 5.39
CA ALA A 153 -14.83 5.32 4.54
C ALA A 153 -14.51 4.94 3.08
N TYR A 154 -13.42 5.46 2.52
CA TYR A 154 -12.96 5.17 1.16
C TYR A 154 -12.61 3.69 0.95
N LEU A 155 -11.87 3.08 1.88
CA LEU A 155 -11.53 1.66 1.81
C LEU A 155 -12.77 0.76 1.99
N SER A 156 -13.71 1.15 2.86
CA SER A 156 -14.97 0.44 3.02
C SER A 156 -15.80 0.46 1.75
N GLU A 157 -15.80 1.55 0.99
CA GLU A 157 -16.50 1.64 -0.28
C GLU A 157 -15.82 0.83 -1.38
N GLN A 158 -14.49 0.76 -1.39
CA GLN A 158 -13.77 -0.16 -2.28
C GLN A 158 -14.14 -1.64 -2.02
N LEU A 159 -14.33 -2.04 -0.74
CA LEU A 159 -14.81 -3.38 -0.41
C LEU A 159 -16.23 -3.63 -0.92
N ARG A 160 -17.15 -2.68 -0.73
CA ARG A 160 -18.52 -2.79 -1.25
C ARG A 160 -18.54 -2.89 -2.77
N SER A 161 -17.60 -2.22 -3.42
CA SER A 161 -17.43 -2.24 -4.88
C SER A 161 -16.72 -3.49 -5.42
N GLY A 162 -16.17 -4.36 -4.54
CA GLY A 162 -15.65 -5.67 -4.94
C GLY A 162 -14.19 -5.94 -4.64
N ALA A 163 -13.45 -5.05 -3.98
CA ALA A 163 -12.13 -5.35 -3.45
C ALA A 163 -12.22 -6.48 -2.41
N GLN A 164 -11.20 -7.34 -2.35
CA GLN A 164 -11.19 -8.56 -1.53
C GLN A 164 -10.12 -8.54 -0.44
N ALA A 165 -9.17 -7.64 -0.56
CA ALA A 165 -8.17 -7.31 0.45
C ALA A 165 -7.92 -5.82 0.40
N LEU A 166 -7.36 -5.26 1.47
CA LEU A 166 -7.03 -3.84 1.56
C LEU A 166 -5.56 -3.65 1.91
N MET A 167 -4.97 -2.58 1.36
CA MET A 167 -3.61 -2.18 1.68
C MET A 167 -3.54 -0.69 2.05
N ILE A 168 -2.84 -0.37 3.14
CA ILE A 168 -2.57 1.00 3.59
C ILE A 168 -1.08 1.27 3.40
N PHE A 169 -0.75 2.23 2.52
CA PHE A 169 0.61 2.63 2.20
C PHE A 169 1.05 3.80 3.08
N ASP A 170 2.01 3.54 3.96
CA ASP A 170 2.66 4.56 4.79
C ASP A 170 4.07 4.88 4.27
N THR A 171 4.12 5.49 3.09
CA THR A 171 5.35 5.79 2.37
C THR A 171 6.30 6.69 3.19
N TRP A 172 5.74 7.57 4.03
CA TRP A 172 6.52 8.56 4.77
C TRP A 172 6.62 8.31 6.28
N GLY A 173 6.10 7.16 6.75
CA GLY A 173 6.20 6.77 8.16
C GLY A 173 7.64 6.65 8.65
N GLY A 174 8.54 6.12 7.82
CA GLY A 174 9.96 5.98 8.14
C GLY A 174 10.73 7.29 8.34
N LEU A 175 10.14 8.45 8.00
CA LEU A 175 10.71 9.77 8.28
C LEU A 175 10.43 10.25 9.72
N LEU A 176 9.56 9.57 10.45
CA LEU A 176 9.24 9.92 11.83
C LEU A 176 10.31 9.39 12.80
N PRO A 177 10.65 10.16 13.84
CA PRO A 177 11.49 9.64 14.92
C PRO A 177 10.78 8.52 15.68
N ASP A 178 11.58 7.68 16.36
CA ASP A 178 11.04 6.69 17.30
C ASP A 178 10.15 7.33 18.37
N GLY A 179 9.09 6.63 18.76
CA GLY A 179 8.05 7.15 19.64
C GLY A 179 7.06 8.10 18.94
N TRP A 180 7.48 8.86 17.91
CA TRP A 180 6.57 9.66 17.10
C TRP A 180 5.89 8.82 16.01
N TYR A 181 6.58 7.86 15.42
CA TYR A 181 5.97 6.91 14.52
C TYR A 181 4.76 6.22 15.15
N GLN A 182 4.93 5.69 16.36
CA GLN A 182 3.86 4.99 17.08
C GLN A 182 2.66 5.91 17.36
N ARG A 183 2.93 7.14 17.80
CA ARG A 183 1.87 8.11 18.19
C ARG A 183 1.17 8.78 17.01
N ILE A 184 1.85 8.90 15.88
CA ILE A 184 1.35 9.65 14.71
C ILE A 184 0.87 8.67 13.63
N SER A 185 1.79 7.98 12.95
CA SER A 185 1.41 7.17 11.79
C SER A 185 0.73 5.87 12.20
N LEU A 186 1.33 5.11 13.09
CA LEU A 186 0.78 3.80 13.48
C LEU A 186 -0.56 3.94 14.21
N ALA A 187 -0.69 4.92 15.12
CA ALA A 187 -1.95 5.16 15.82
C ALA A 187 -3.08 5.56 14.85
N SER A 188 -2.78 6.37 13.83
CA SER A 188 -3.78 6.75 12.84
C SER A 188 -4.14 5.59 11.90
N MET A 189 -3.18 4.72 11.54
CA MET A 189 -3.49 3.48 10.79
C MET A 189 -4.34 2.51 11.62
N ARG A 190 -4.06 2.34 12.92
CA ARG A 190 -4.93 1.56 13.83
C ARG A 190 -6.36 2.10 13.84
N SER A 191 -6.52 3.42 13.95
CA SER A 191 -7.83 4.07 13.89
C SER A 191 -8.58 3.78 12.59
N VAL A 192 -7.87 3.67 11.46
CA VAL A 192 -8.47 3.23 10.19
C VAL A 192 -8.89 1.76 10.29
N ILE A 193 -7.99 0.88 10.71
CA ILE A 193 -8.22 -0.58 10.78
C ILE A 193 -9.42 -0.92 11.67
N ASP A 194 -9.56 -0.24 12.80
CA ASP A 194 -10.65 -0.44 13.76
C ASP A 194 -12.03 -0.09 13.17
N GLN A 195 -12.09 0.74 12.12
CA GLN A 195 -13.31 1.14 11.44
C GLN A 195 -13.63 0.27 10.21
N LEU A 196 -12.69 -0.59 9.77
CA LEU A 196 -12.86 -1.37 8.54
C LEU A 196 -13.67 -2.66 8.78
N PRO A 197 -14.56 -3.03 7.85
CA PRO A 197 -15.17 -4.36 7.86
C PRO A 197 -14.11 -5.46 7.79
N ARG A 198 -14.18 -6.43 8.70
CA ARG A 198 -13.27 -7.59 8.72
C ARG A 198 -13.81 -8.77 7.92
N GLU A 199 -15.04 -8.67 7.48
CA GLU A 199 -15.74 -9.69 6.69
C GLU A 199 -16.72 -9.02 5.72
N VAL A 200 -16.78 -9.51 4.49
CA VAL A 200 -17.75 -9.11 3.46
C VAL A 200 -18.28 -10.37 2.79
N ASN A 201 -19.59 -10.52 2.73
CA ASN A 201 -20.27 -11.71 2.14
C ASN A 201 -19.78 -13.05 2.69
N GLY A 202 -19.49 -13.14 3.99
CA GLY A 202 -19.01 -14.35 4.65
C GLY A 202 -17.52 -14.65 4.39
N GLN A 203 -16.79 -13.75 3.75
CA GLN A 203 -15.37 -13.91 3.49
C GLN A 203 -14.56 -12.91 4.32
N LYS A 204 -13.50 -13.40 4.97
CA LYS A 204 -12.55 -12.55 5.71
C LYS A 204 -11.86 -11.60 4.75
N VAL A 205 -11.73 -10.32 5.15
CA VAL A 205 -11.00 -9.28 4.43
C VAL A 205 -9.62 -9.12 5.06
N PRO A 206 -8.54 -9.57 4.41
CA PRO A 206 -7.19 -9.31 4.87
C PRO A 206 -6.84 -7.82 4.75
N ILE A 207 -6.20 -7.29 5.79
CA ILE A 207 -5.69 -5.91 5.81
C ILE A 207 -4.17 -5.96 5.86
N ILE A 208 -3.54 -5.28 4.90
CA ILE A 208 -2.09 -5.16 4.76
C ILE A 208 -1.71 -3.73 5.16
N ILE A 209 -0.73 -3.56 6.02
CA ILE A 209 -0.08 -2.26 6.24
C ILE A 209 1.36 -2.33 5.75
N PHE A 210 1.81 -1.24 5.17
CA PHE A 210 3.18 -1.08 4.70
C PHE A 210 3.74 0.25 5.17
N THR A 211 4.91 0.25 5.80
CA THR A 211 5.67 1.46 6.13
C THR A 211 7.06 1.37 5.54
N LYS A 212 7.42 2.30 4.65
CA LYS A 212 8.78 2.40 4.12
C LYS A 212 9.73 2.80 5.26
N GLY A 213 10.80 2.04 5.45
CA GLY A 213 11.69 2.21 6.61
C GLY A 213 11.11 1.70 7.94
N GLY A 214 9.96 1.01 7.91
CA GLY A 214 9.23 0.56 9.12
C GLY A 214 9.82 -0.65 9.83
N GLY A 215 10.87 -1.26 9.30
CA GLY A 215 11.46 -2.47 9.87
C GLY A 215 11.91 -2.33 11.34
N LEU A 216 12.26 -1.12 11.78
CA LEU A 216 12.60 -0.82 13.17
C LEU A 216 11.42 -0.98 14.13
N TRP A 217 10.19 -0.79 13.65
CA TRP A 217 8.95 -0.82 14.44
C TRP A 217 8.06 -2.04 14.12
N LEU A 218 8.68 -3.10 13.60
CA LEU A 218 7.98 -4.32 13.20
C LEU A 218 7.09 -4.89 14.31
N GLU A 219 7.58 -4.89 15.56
CA GLU A 219 6.83 -5.40 16.71
C GLU A 219 5.60 -4.53 17.01
N ASP A 220 5.74 -3.20 16.92
CA ASP A 220 4.62 -2.26 17.10
C ASP A 220 3.59 -2.40 15.97
N MET A 221 4.07 -2.58 14.72
CA MET A 221 3.20 -2.83 13.57
C MET A 221 2.43 -4.13 13.72
N ALA A 222 3.00 -5.15 14.35
CA ALA A 222 2.33 -6.42 14.60
C ALA A 222 1.13 -6.29 15.57
N ASP A 223 1.09 -5.22 16.36
CA ASP A 223 -0.03 -4.90 17.25
C ASP A 223 -1.08 -3.98 16.61
N SER A 224 -0.94 -3.67 15.32
CA SER A 224 -1.84 -2.75 14.62
C SER A 224 -3.24 -3.29 14.35
N GLY A 225 -3.44 -4.62 14.43
CA GLY A 225 -4.67 -5.28 13.99
C GLY A 225 -4.67 -5.66 12.51
N ALA A 226 -3.59 -5.38 11.76
CA ALA A 226 -3.42 -5.86 10.40
C ALA A 226 -3.18 -7.38 10.35
N ASP A 227 -3.49 -8.00 9.22
CA ASP A 227 -3.25 -9.43 8.97
C ASP A 227 -1.88 -9.67 8.31
N VAL A 228 -1.35 -8.66 7.61
CA VAL A 228 -0.10 -8.74 6.86
C VAL A 228 0.71 -7.47 7.08
N ILE A 229 2.02 -7.62 7.28
CA ILE A 229 2.96 -6.49 7.33
C ILE A 229 3.79 -6.50 6.05
N GLY A 230 3.68 -5.41 5.29
CA GLY A 230 4.56 -5.13 4.16
C GLY A 230 5.89 -4.54 4.63
N LEU A 231 6.97 -5.06 4.08
CA LEU A 231 8.34 -4.65 4.39
C LEU A 231 9.04 -4.15 3.13
N ASP A 232 9.88 -3.16 3.29
CA ASP A 232 10.83 -2.78 2.25
C ASP A 232 12.15 -3.59 2.36
N TRP A 233 13.07 -3.34 1.46
CA TRP A 233 14.34 -4.07 1.33
C TRP A 233 15.34 -3.82 2.48
N THR A 234 15.07 -2.89 3.38
CA THR A 234 15.98 -2.57 4.50
C THR A 234 15.91 -3.59 5.64
N MET A 235 14.89 -4.46 5.63
CA MET A 235 14.68 -5.49 6.63
C MET A 235 14.73 -6.89 6.01
N SER A 236 15.51 -7.81 6.58
CA SER A 236 15.47 -9.22 6.16
C SER A 236 14.12 -9.83 6.51
N ILE A 237 13.46 -10.44 5.51
CA ILE A 237 12.14 -11.08 5.68
C ILE A 237 12.21 -12.26 6.68
N ALA A 238 13.28 -13.04 6.65
CA ALA A 238 13.52 -14.14 7.58
C ALA A 238 13.74 -13.66 9.01
N LYS A 239 14.51 -12.58 9.18
CA LYS A 239 14.71 -11.94 10.48
C LYS A 239 13.39 -11.38 11.04
N ALA A 240 12.58 -10.75 10.19
CA ALA A 240 11.27 -10.27 10.57
C ALA A 240 10.36 -11.42 11.06
N ARG A 241 10.32 -12.53 10.32
CA ARG A 241 9.58 -13.74 10.69
C ARG A 241 10.03 -14.28 12.05
N THR A 242 11.33 -14.36 12.29
CA THR A 242 11.92 -14.83 13.54
C THR A 242 11.55 -13.95 14.73
N LEU A 243 11.63 -12.62 14.56
CA LEU A 243 11.24 -11.66 15.60
C LEU A 243 9.76 -11.79 15.97
N LEU A 244 8.88 -11.88 14.97
CA LEU A 244 7.44 -12.03 15.20
C LEU A 244 7.10 -13.37 15.88
N ALA A 245 7.74 -14.46 15.49
CA ALA A 245 7.58 -15.76 16.13
C ALA A 245 8.02 -15.74 17.60
N ALA A 246 9.16 -15.12 17.91
CA ALA A 246 9.65 -14.97 19.28
C ALA A 246 8.71 -14.17 20.19
N LYS A 247 7.90 -13.30 19.60
CA LYS A 247 6.86 -12.51 20.30
C LYS A 247 5.48 -13.17 20.32
N ASN A 248 5.35 -14.41 19.82
CA ASN A 248 4.06 -15.08 19.63
C ASN A 248 3.04 -14.28 18.79
N LYS A 249 3.53 -13.55 17.79
CA LYS A 249 2.72 -12.74 16.86
C LYS A 249 2.90 -13.23 15.42
N PRO A 250 2.44 -14.43 15.07
CA PRO A 250 2.61 -14.97 13.73
C PRO A 250 1.72 -14.23 12.75
N LEU A 251 2.29 -13.26 12.02
CA LEU A 251 1.63 -12.52 10.94
C LEU A 251 2.26 -12.87 9.59
N ALA A 252 1.45 -12.81 8.55
CA ALA A 252 1.96 -12.89 7.20
C ALA A 252 2.83 -11.66 6.88
N LEU A 253 3.84 -11.86 6.03
CA LEU A 253 4.76 -10.82 5.60
C LEU A 253 4.69 -10.66 4.09
N GLN A 254 4.72 -9.42 3.62
CA GLN A 254 4.77 -9.08 2.20
C GLN A 254 6.06 -8.32 1.90
N GLY A 255 6.70 -8.66 0.79
CA GLY A 255 7.90 -7.99 0.32
C GLY A 255 8.98 -9.00 -0.06
N ASN A 256 10.23 -8.58 -0.19
CA ASN A 256 10.74 -7.22 -0.02
C ASN A 256 11.92 -6.97 -0.96
N PHE A 257 11.74 -7.39 -2.22
CA PHE A 257 12.76 -7.23 -3.25
C PHE A 257 13.04 -5.74 -3.51
N ASP A 258 14.32 -5.34 -3.54
CA ASP A 258 14.69 -3.96 -3.87
C ASP A 258 14.33 -3.65 -5.34
N PRO A 259 13.45 -2.66 -5.61
CA PRO A 259 13.07 -2.31 -6.98
C PRO A 259 14.27 -1.91 -7.87
N ILE A 260 15.33 -1.39 -7.28
CA ILE A 260 16.53 -0.99 -8.03
C ILE A 260 17.33 -2.20 -8.50
N ALA A 261 17.22 -3.34 -7.85
CA ALA A 261 17.84 -4.57 -8.32
C ALA A 261 17.28 -5.03 -9.70
N LEU A 262 16.10 -4.54 -10.12
CA LEU A 262 15.59 -4.78 -11.48
C LEU A 262 16.40 -4.12 -12.61
N PHE A 263 17.33 -3.22 -12.28
CA PHE A 263 18.30 -2.67 -13.24
C PHE A 263 19.55 -3.53 -13.41
N ALA A 264 19.69 -4.58 -12.61
CA ALA A 264 20.82 -5.50 -12.67
C ALA A 264 20.67 -6.47 -13.86
N LYS A 265 21.70 -7.29 -14.09
CA LYS A 265 21.64 -8.37 -15.08
C LYS A 265 20.65 -9.46 -14.64
N PRO A 266 20.06 -10.22 -15.58
CA PRO A 266 19.09 -11.26 -15.28
C PRO A 266 19.56 -12.28 -14.22
N GLU A 267 20.84 -12.63 -14.23
CA GLU A 267 21.41 -13.59 -13.26
C GLU A 267 21.39 -13.03 -11.84
N GLN A 268 21.68 -11.73 -11.67
CA GLN A 268 21.66 -11.07 -10.37
C GLN A 268 20.23 -10.89 -9.85
N ILE A 269 19.27 -10.55 -10.73
CA ILE A 269 17.84 -10.48 -10.38
C ILE A 269 17.38 -11.85 -9.84
N THR A 270 17.70 -12.92 -10.55
CA THR A 270 17.39 -14.30 -10.18
C THR A 270 18.03 -14.68 -8.83
N GLN A 271 19.32 -14.37 -8.67
CA GLN A 271 20.06 -14.68 -7.45
C GLN A 271 19.46 -13.97 -6.23
N GLU A 272 19.11 -12.69 -6.36
CA GLU A 272 18.51 -11.93 -5.26
C GLU A 272 17.13 -12.47 -4.88
N ALA A 273 16.32 -12.85 -5.87
CA ALA A 273 15.02 -13.49 -5.61
C ALA A 273 15.20 -14.82 -4.84
N PHE A 274 16.19 -15.63 -5.22
CA PHE A 274 16.50 -16.89 -4.53
C PHE A 274 16.99 -16.62 -3.10
N CYS A 275 17.87 -15.63 -2.89
CA CYS A 275 18.34 -15.25 -1.54
C CYS A 275 17.18 -14.92 -0.60
N ILE A 276 16.17 -14.17 -1.08
CA ILE A 276 14.99 -13.83 -0.28
C ILE A 276 14.19 -15.10 0.06
N LEU A 277 13.88 -15.95 -0.91
CA LEU A 277 13.10 -17.16 -0.73
C LEU A 277 13.82 -18.20 0.16
N ASP A 278 15.11 -18.44 -0.09
CA ASP A 278 15.92 -19.39 0.67
C ASP A 278 16.08 -18.96 2.13
N SER A 279 16.16 -17.64 2.37
CA SER A 279 16.23 -17.11 3.73
C SER A 279 15.08 -17.55 4.61
N LEU A 280 13.88 -17.70 4.04
CA LEU A 280 12.69 -18.16 4.75
C LEU A 280 12.77 -19.64 5.16
N GLY A 281 13.50 -20.46 4.42
CA GLY A 281 13.74 -21.85 4.77
C GLY A 281 14.43 -22.05 6.12
N SER A 282 15.18 -21.05 6.56
CA SER A 282 15.86 -21.01 7.86
C SER A 282 15.05 -20.31 8.97
N ALA A 283 13.91 -19.73 8.63
CA ALA A 283 13.04 -19.02 9.57
C ALA A 283 11.94 -19.95 10.12
N PRO A 284 11.40 -19.66 11.32
CA PRO A 284 10.24 -20.39 11.84
C PRO A 284 9.07 -20.34 10.86
N PRO A 285 8.30 -21.43 10.68
CA PRO A 285 7.07 -21.39 9.90
C PRO A 285 6.05 -20.44 10.55
N LEU A 286 5.12 -19.91 9.76
CA LEU A 286 4.07 -19.01 10.27
C LEU A 286 3.27 -19.67 11.40
N LYS A 287 3.00 -20.95 11.28
CA LYS A 287 2.38 -21.80 12.31
C LYS A 287 3.00 -23.18 12.27
N PRO A 288 3.00 -23.94 13.38
CA PRO A 288 3.46 -25.33 13.38
C PRO A 288 2.75 -26.16 12.30
N GLY A 289 3.52 -26.93 11.55
CA GLY A 289 3.00 -27.79 10.48
C GLY A 289 2.78 -27.11 9.13
N LEU A 290 3.00 -25.80 9.01
CA LEU A 290 3.01 -25.11 7.73
C LEU A 290 4.40 -25.13 7.09
N HIS A 291 4.44 -25.02 5.77
CA HIS A 291 5.67 -24.86 5.03
C HIS A 291 6.33 -23.50 5.37
N PRO A 292 7.68 -23.36 5.43
CA PRO A 292 8.35 -22.11 5.76
C PRO A 292 7.97 -20.91 4.87
N LEU A 293 7.63 -21.17 3.60
CA LEU A 293 7.16 -20.13 2.68
C LEU A 293 5.70 -19.70 2.92
N ASP A 294 4.92 -20.45 3.71
CA ASP A 294 3.53 -20.06 3.97
C ASP A 294 3.47 -18.77 4.79
N GLY A 295 2.51 -17.90 4.42
CA GLY A 295 2.39 -16.58 4.98
C GLY A 295 3.46 -15.60 4.50
N HIS A 296 4.14 -15.88 3.38
CA HIS A 296 4.94 -14.91 2.64
C HIS A 296 4.28 -14.57 1.31
N ILE A 297 4.15 -13.29 1.05
CA ILE A 297 3.71 -12.72 -0.23
C ILE A 297 4.93 -12.05 -0.84
N PHE A 298 5.54 -12.67 -1.86
CA PHE A 298 6.68 -12.06 -2.53
C PHE A 298 6.22 -10.80 -3.28
N ASN A 299 6.89 -9.68 -3.03
CA ASN A 299 6.59 -8.40 -3.66
C ASN A 299 7.86 -7.55 -3.71
N LEU A 300 7.84 -6.49 -4.54
CA LEU A 300 8.82 -5.41 -4.45
C LEU A 300 8.66 -4.70 -3.11
N GLY A 301 9.75 -4.23 -2.54
CA GLY A 301 9.77 -3.47 -1.29
C GLY A 301 9.24 -2.03 -1.43
N HIS A 302 8.96 -1.56 -2.66
CA HIS A 302 8.32 -0.29 -2.99
C HIS A 302 7.86 -0.28 -4.45
N GLY A 303 7.28 0.82 -4.91
CA GLY A 303 6.88 1.01 -6.30
C GLY A 303 8.05 0.85 -7.28
N ILE A 304 7.75 0.27 -8.43
CA ILE A 304 8.70 0.06 -9.52
C ILE A 304 9.08 1.39 -10.18
N SER A 305 10.33 1.53 -10.62
CA SER A 305 10.76 2.71 -11.38
C SER A 305 10.16 2.69 -12.81
N GLN A 306 9.74 3.86 -13.28
CA GLN A 306 9.29 4.04 -14.68
C GLN A 306 10.36 3.69 -15.73
N PHE A 307 11.64 3.65 -15.35
CA PHE A 307 12.77 3.31 -16.21
C PHE A 307 13.10 1.82 -16.18
N THR A 308 12.39 1.01 -15.38
CA THR A 308 12.63 -0.42 -15.31
C THR A 308 12.28 -1.09 -16.64
N ASN A 309 13.20 -1.92 -17.16
CA ASN A 309 12.92 -2.75 -18.32
C ASN A 309 11.83 -3.78 -17.95
N PRO A 310 10.69 -3.83 -18.68
CA PRO A 310 9.66 -4.82 -18.44
C PRO A 310 10.14 -6.27 -18.45
N GLU A 311 11.17 -6.62 -19.22
CA GLU A 311 11.75 -7.97 -19.23
C GLU A 311 12.44 -8.35 -17.91
N ALA A 312 12.93 -7.38 -17.15
CA ALA A 312 13.45 -7.63 -15.80
C ALA A 312 12.37 -8.14 -14.85
N VAL A 313 11.12 -7.65 -15.02
CA VAL A 313 9.97 -8.15 -14.26
C VAL A 313 9.62 -9.58 -14.68
N THR A 314 9.72 -9.91 -15.99
CA THR A 314 9.54 -11.29 -16.47
C THR A 314 10.54 -12.24 -15.82
N VAL A 315 11.82 -11.85 -15.77
CA VAL A 315 12.88 -12.63 -15.11
C VAL A 315 12.58 -12.85 -13.65
N LEU A 316 12.21 -11.77 -12.92
CA LEU A 316 11.87 -11.86 -11.50
C LEU A 316 10.69 -12.78 -11.25
N ALA A 317 9.57 -12.57 -11.96
CA ALA A 317 8.34 -13.35 -11.76
C ALA A 317 8.57 -14.85 -12.03
N LYS A 318 9.33 -15.17 -13.08
CA LYS A 318 9.73 -16.54 -13.40
C LYS A 318 10.60 -17.14 -12.30
N ALA A 319 11.65 -16.43 -11.87
CA ALA A 319 12.56 -16.89 -10.82
C ALA A 319 11.81 -17.19 -9.52
N VAL A 320 10.91 -16.31 -9.09
CA VAL A 320 10.09 -16.47 -7.88
C VAL A 320 9.18 -17.69 -8.00
N SER A 321 8.43 -17.81 -9.10
CA SER A 321 7.48 -18.91 -9.32
C SER A 321 8.18 -20.27 -9.35
N GLU A 322 9.25 -20.41 -10.14
CA GLU A 322 9.96 -21.67 -10.31
C GLU A 322 10.68 -22.10 -9.02
N HIS A 323 11.37 -21.18 -8.36
CA HIS A 323 12.14 -21.49 -7.16
C HIS A 323 11.25 -21.80 -5.96
N SER A 324 10.18 -21.01 -5.75
CA SER A 324 9.20 -21.30 -4.68
C SER A 324 8.54 -22.67 -4.85
N ALA A 325 8.24 -23.06 -6.10
CA ALA A 325 7.70 -24.38 -6.40
C ALA A 325 8.72 -25.51 -6.13
N GLN A 326 10.02 -25.29 -6.38
CA GLN A 326 11.09 -26.24 -6.06
C GLN A 326 11.24 -26.41 -4.55
N LEU A 327 11.31 -25.31 -3.80
CA LEU A 327 11.42 -25.35 -2.33
C LEU A 327 10.26 -26.11 -1.69
N ARG A 328 9.01 -25.94 -2.20
CA ARG A 328 7.82 -26.66 -1.71
C ARG A 328 7.85 -28.17 -1.99
N LYS A 329 8.61 -28.65 -2.97
CA LYS A 329 8.76 -30.09 -3.27
C LYS A 329 9.87 -30.75 -2.45
N SER A 330 10.80 -29.97 -1.93
CA SER A 330 11.98 -30.45 -1.21
C SER A 330 11.78 -30.51 0.30
N SER A 331 10.66 -30.03 0.80
CA SER A 331 10.22 -30.03 2.20
C SER A 331 9.07 -31.00 2.39
#